data_539e7a95de40253603a2fc42725ac35f
#
_entry.id   539e7a95de40253603a2fc42725ac35f
#
_cell.length_a   1.000
_cell.length_b   1.000
_cell.length_c   1.000
_cell.angle_alpha   90.00
_cell.angle_beta   90.00
_cell.angle_gamma   90.00
#
_symmetry.space_group_name_H-M   'P 1'
#
loop_
_entity.id
_entity.type
_entity.pdbx_description
1 polymer ?
#
loop_
_entity_poly.entity_id
_entity_poly.type
_entity_poly.pdbx_seq_one_letter_code
_entity_poly.pdbx_strand_id
1 'polypeptide(L)'
;MIRHCVALAILVALATISYAQHPSLPSSFQAKTVHSPEGADIFVRWGGTGAVVVLIHGYAENSDSWSPLASDLMKDHTVVVPDLRGIGRSSKPTGGYDKKTQAKDIRAVVTALGFDKTFVVAHDIGNMVAYAYAAMYPDKVDRLVVMDAPIPGIEPWNTILLNPGVWHFNFHGPDAERLVAGRERIYFDRIWNDFTGDPSKPDEATRNFFTATYAQPGGMRAGFAQFTAFSTDAADNKVFEQVKLTMPVLAVGGEKSFGPLQAVIMRHVAINVQEAVVPRSGHWLMEESPVYTVNLVRNFLDSSAAAIPTRTTAGNDAGETRLALGDFKFPQQGNPGTGSSGVSGIQTVVLKGDPNEAGVYTIMLRVPAHTQIAAHSHRDDRVATVVSGTWHLGYGDKFDESKLKALPPGSFYTEPPGRNHFAETGDEPVEVQITGFGPSSTEYVDPAQDPRARKSN
;
A
#
# COMPACT_ATOMS: atom_id res chain seq x y z
N MET A 1 74.28 27.04 2.42
CA MET A 1 72.91 27.56 2.66
C MET A 1 71.94 26.78 1.78
N ILE A 2 71.35 25.75 2.33
CA ILE A 2 70.39 24.86 1.62
C ILE A 2 68.98 25.28 2.10
N ARG A 3 68.16 25.82 1.19
CA ARG A 3 66.77 26.17 1.46
C ARG A 3 65.89 24.94 1.23
N HIS A 4 65.26 24.47 2.28
CA HIS A 4 64.23 23.43 2.21
C HIS A 4 62.87 24.08 1.89
N CYS A 5 62.32 23.78 0.71
CA CYS A 5 60.92 24.08 0.42
C CYS A 5 60.07 22.95 0.96
N VAL A 6 59.23 23.21 1.94
CA VAL A 6 58.17 22.30 2.42
C VAL A 6 56.93 22.56 1.58
N ALA A 7 56.58 21.64 0.72
CA ALA A 7 55.33 21.66 -0.01
C ALA A 7 54.20 21.16 0.90
N LEU A 8 53.26 22.05 1.25
CA LEU A 8 52.03 21.70 1.98
C LEU A 8 50.98 21.20 1.00
N ALA A 9 50.76 19.91 0.99
CA ALA A 9 49.67 19.30 0.20
C ALA A 9 48.35 19.49 0.96
N ILE A 10 47.46 20.35 0.47
CA ILE A 10 46.10 20.49 1.00
C ILE A 10 45.25 19.38 0.37
N LEU A 11 44.88 18.37 1.16
CA LEU A 11 43.89 17.37 0.79
C LEU A 11 42.49 18.01 0.88
N VAL A 12 41.92 18.38 -0.26
CA VAL A 12 40.50 18.76 -0.34
C VAL A 12 39.68 17.48 -0.34
N ALA A 13 39.09 17.14 0.80
CA ALA A 13 38.09 16.10 0.88
C ALA A 13 36.82 16.60 0.18
N LEU A 14 36.56 16.14 -1.03
CA LEU A 14 35.28 16.30 -1.70
C LEU A 14 34.27 15.41 -0.97
N ALA A 15 33.51 16.01 -0.05
CA ALA A 15 32.31 15.41 0.46
C ALA A 15 31.32 15.30 -0.72
N THR A 16 31.13 14.09 -1.23
CA THR A 16 30.03 13.81 -2.17
C THR A 16 28.73 13.96 -1.39
N ILE A 17 28.07 15.11 -1.55
CA ILE A 17 26.71 15.30 -1.10
C ILE A 17 25.88 14.37 -1.98
N SER A 18 25.47 13.22 -1.40
CA SER A 18 24.47 12.37 -2.01
C SER A 18 23.15 13.15 -2.00
N TYR A 19 22.80 13.77 -3.13
CA TYR A 19 21.45 14.30 -3.30
C TYR A 19 20.48 13.11 -3.24
N ALA A 20 19.48 13.19 -2.38
CA ALA A 20 18.38 12.25 -2.41
C ALA A 20 17.83 12.21 -3.84
N GLN A 21 17.78 11.02 -4.43
CA GLN A 21 17.23 10.85 -5.77
C GLN A 21 15.71 10.98 -5.68
N HIS A 22 15.11 11.79 -6.55
CA HIS A 22 13.65 11.81 -6.71
C HIS A 22 13.13 10.45 -7.19
N PRO A 23 11.86 10.11 -6.97
CA PRO A 23 11.24 8.90 -7.51
C PRO A 23 11.48 8.78 -9.01
N SER A 24 11.81 7.60 -9.48
CA SER A 24 12.02 7.33 -10.89
C SER A 24 11.74 5.87 -11.21
N LEU A 25 10.92 5.63 -12.24
CA LEU A 25 10.70 4.27 -12.73
C LEU A 25 12.01 3.66 -13.27
N PRO A 26 12.15 2.31 -13.18
CA PRO A 26 13.32 1.62 -13.69
C PRO A 26 13.67 1.99 -15.14
N SER A 27 14.94 2.17 -15.45
CA SER A 27 15.41 2.55 -16.80
C SER A 27 15.13 1.50 -17.88
N SER A 28 14.78 0.27 -17.47
CA SER A 28 14.36 -0.82 -18.36
C SER A 28 12.94 -0.67 -18.89
N PHE A 29 12.15 0.28 -18.36
CA PHE A 29 10.81 0.54 -18.87
C PHE A 29 10.88 1.13 -20.27
N GLN A 30 10.07 0.59 -21.16
CA GLN A 30 9.80 1.20 -22.47
C GLN A 30 8.88 2.41 -22.28
N ALA A 31 8.85 3.30 -23.27
CA ALA A 31 8.01 4.49 -23.25
C ALA A 31 7.43 4.79 -24.63
N LYS A 32 6.20 5.26 -24.66
CA LYS A 32 5.58 5.84 -25.87
C LYS A 32 4.48 6.83 -25.50
N THR A 33 4.03 7.57 -26.52
CA THR A 33 2.82 8.39 -26.42
C THR A 33 1.71 7.72 -27.21
N VAL A 34 0.53 7.58 -26.58
CA VAL A 34 -0.67 7.01 -27.19
C VAL A 34 -1.68 8.12 -27.44
N HIS A 35 -2.12 8.28 -28.68
CA HIS A 35 -3.20 9.20 -29.00
C HIS A 35 -4.53 8.59 -28.55
N SER A 36 -5.22 9.25 -27.64
CA SER A 36 -6.55 8.86 -27.17
C SER A 36 -7.62 9.41 -28.13
N PRO A 37 -8.65 8.62 -28.46
CA PRO A 37 -9.81 9.11 -29.19
C PRO A 37 -10.50 10.32 -28.53
N GLU A 38 -10.27 10.52 -27.24
CA GLU A 38 -10.78 11.65 -26.44
C GLU A 38 -9.91 12.90 -26.56
N GLY A 39 -9.00 12.96 -27.56
CA GLY A 39 -8.23 14.16 -27.92
C GLY A 39 -7.05 14.51 -27.03
N ALA A 40 -6.52 13.53 -26.30
CA ALA A 40 -5.28 13.70 -25.54
C ALA A 40 -4.18 12.75 -26.02
N ASP A 41 -2.94 13.20 -25.95
CA ASP A 41 -1.76 12.36 -26.13
C ASP A 41 -1.29 11.93 -24.75
N ILE A 42 -1.42 10.63 -24.45
CA ILE A 42 -1.11 10.04 -23.15
C ILE A 42 0.28 9.42 -23.21
N PHE A 43 1.18 9.97 -22.41
CA PHE A 43 2.50 9.38 -22.21
C PHE A 43 2.39 8.18 -21.28
N VAL A 44 2.99 7.05 -21.66
CA VAL A 44 2.98 5.82 -20.88
C VAL A 44 4.33 5.16 -20.88
N ARG A 45 4.70 4.60 -19.73
CA ARG A 45 5.85 3.72 -19.57
C ARG A 45 5.37 2.33 -19.19
N TRP A 46 6.06 1.30 -19.65
CA TRP A 46 5.72 -0.07 -19.27
C TRP A 46 6.94 -0.98 -19.27
N GLY A 47 6.90 -2.04 -18.46
CA GLY A 47 7.98 -3.00 -18.34
C GLY A 47 7.55 -4.25 -17.60
N GLY A 48 8.44 -5.25 -17.57
CA GLY A 48 8.17 -6.54 -16.95
C GLY A 48 7.39 -7.49 -17.87
N THR A 49 7.03 -8.67 -17.35
CA THR A 49 6.31 -9.74 -18.05
C THR A 49 5.36 -10.44 -17.08
N GLY A 50 4.21 -10.89 -17.55
CA GLY A 50 3.20 -11.57 -16.74
C GLY A 50 1.84 -10.87 -16.79
N ALA A 51 1.01 -11.04 -15.76
CA ALA A 51 -0.29 -10.38 -15.66
C ALA A 51 -0.13 -8.86 -15.71
N VAL A 52 -1.06 -8.17 -16.36
CA VAL A 52 -0.95 -6.73 -16.61
C VAL A 52 -1.50 -5.93 -15.45
N VAL A 53 -0.70 -5.01 -14.91
CA VAL A 53 -1.09 -4.08 -13.84
C VAL A 53 -0.98 -2.64 -14.35
N VAL A 54 -2.05 -1.88 -14.28
CA VAL A 54 -2.06 -0.44 -14.60
C VAL A 54 -1.99 0.34 -13.28
N LEU A 55 -1.00 1.24 -13.16
CA LEU A 55 -0.79 2.09 -11.99
C LEU A 55 -1.20 3.53 -12.34
N ILE A 56 -2.26 4.05 -11.71
CA ILE A 56 -2.86 5.36 -11.99
C ILE A 56 -2.58 6.30 -10.82
N HIS A 57 -1.72 7.29 -11.06
CA HIS A 57 -1.25 8.26 -10.06
C HIS A 57 -2.31 9.31 -9.70
N GLY A 58 -2.04 10.07 -8.62
CA GLY A 58 -2.88 11.11 -8.09
C GLY A 58 -2.50 12.54 -8.47
N TYR A 59 -3.07 13.50 -7.76
CA TYR A 59 -2.75 14.92 -7.84
C TYR A 59 -1.51 15.24 -7.01
N ALA A 60 -0.81 16.32 -7.35
CA ALA A 60 0.47 16.73 -6.77
C ALA A 60 1.61 15.70 -6.94
N GLU A 61 1.43 14.73 -7.84
CA GLU A 61 2.39 13.70 -8.22
C GLU A 61 2.28 13.40 -9.73
N ASN A 62 3.03 12.43 -10.22
CA ASN A 62 2.94 11.88 -11.56
C ASN A 62 3.26 10.37 -11.54
N SER A 63 3.38 9.73 -12.71
CA SER A 63 3.66 8.29 -12.80
C SER A 63 4.93 7.82 -12.08
N ASP A 64 5.88 8.70 -11.75
CA ASP A 64 7.11 8.33 -11.03
C ASP A 64 6.87 8.05 -9.53
N SER A 65 5.74 8.49 -8.93
CA SER A 65 5.35 8.14 -7.56
C SER A 65 5.23 6.62 -7.37
N TRP A 66 4.92 5.90 -8.43
CA TRP A 66 4.79 4.45 -8.41
C TRP A 66 6.11 3.69 -8.43
N SER A 67 7.27 4.37 -8.42
CA SER A 67 8.57 3.71 -8.59
C SER A 67 8.84 2.56 -7.60
N PRO A 68 8.46 2.62 -6.31
CA PRO A 68 8.64 1.49 -5.40
C PRO A 68 7.82 0.25 -5.81
N LEU A 69 6.54 0.45 -6.09
CA LEU A 69 5.63 -0.62 -6.49
C LEU A 69 5.95 -1.17 -7.88
N ALA A 70 6.23 -0.30 -8.83
CA ALA A 70 6.56 -0.68 -10.20
C ALA A 70 7.85 -1.50 -10.25
N SER A 71 8.88 -1.12 -9.47
CA SER A 71 10.15 -1.85 -9.37
C SER A 71 9.97 -3.26 -8.78
N ASP A 72 9.01 -3.42 -7.90
CA ASP A 72 8.71 -4.72 -7.32
C ASP A 72 7.87 -5.59 -8.26
N LEU A 73 6.75 -5.06 -8.76
CA LEU A 73 5.82 -5.80 -9.62
C LEU A 73 6.43 -6.22 -10.96
N MET A 74 7.35 -5.42 -11.55
CA MET A 74 7.94 -5.75 -12.86
C MET A 74 8.75 -7.06 -12.88
N LYS A 75 9.02 -7.66 -11.73
CA LYS A 75 9.74 -8.94 -11.61
C LYS A 75 8.92 -10.10 -12.20
N ASP A 76 7.59 -10.01 -12.13
CA ASP A 76 6.65 -11.08 -12.51
C ASP A 76 5.31 -10.58 -13.08
N HIS A 77 5.14 -9.25 -13.22
CA HIS A 77 4.00 -8.61 -13.84
C HIS A 77 4.44 -7.71 -15.00
N THR A 78 3.54 -7.50 -15.95
CA THR A 78 3.66 -6.39 -16.90
C THR A 78 3.06 -5.14 -16.26
N VAL A 79 3.89 -4.16 -15.94
CA VAL A 79 3.48 -2.94 -15.25
C VAL A 79 3.33 -1.81 -16.28
N VAL A 80 2.18 -1.15 -16.31
CA VAL A 80 1.81 -0.06 -17.21
C VAL A 80 1.56 1.19 -16.38
N VAL A 81 2.30 2.26 -16.60
CA VAL A 81 2.30 3.48 -15.77
C VAL A 81 2.09 4.71 -16.67
N PRO A 82 0.85 5.11 -16.93
CA PRO A 82 0.55 6.33 -17.68
C PRO A 82 0.72 7.58 -16.80
N ASP A 83 1.10 8.70 -17.44
CA ASP A 83 0.81 10.03 -16.90
C ASP A 83 -0.63 10.37 -17.28
N LEU A 84 -1.45 10.77 -16.31
CA LEU A 84 -2.82 11.18 -16.58
C LEU A 84 -2.87 12.41 -17.50
N ARG A 85 -3.96 12.55 -18.24
CA ARG A 85 -4.28 13.76 -19.04
C ARG A 85 -3.96 15.04 -18.25
N GLY A 86 -3.17 15.92 -18.84
CA GLY A 86 -2.80 17.21 -18.25
C GLY A 86 -1.63 17.16 -17.27
N ILE A 87 -1.12 15.99 -16.91
CA ILE A 87 -0.06 15.82 -15.91
C ILE A 87 1.19 15.20 -16.59
N GLY A 88 2.34 15.44 -16.02
CA GLY A 88 3.59 14.87 -16.47
C GLY A 88 3.91 15.20 -17.93
N ARG A 89 4.22 14.17 -18.69
CA ARG A 89 4.56 14.21 -20.11
C ARG A 89 3.35 14.07 -21.04
N SER A 90 2.16 13.83 -20.48
CA SER A 90 0.92 13.82 -21.26
C SER A 90 0.53 15.21 -21.72
N SER A 91 -0.19 15.29 -22.84
CA SER A 91 -0.68 16.56 -23.36
C SER A 91 -1.67 17.22 -22.42
N LYS A 92 -1.77 18.55 -22.51
CA LYS A 92 -2.59 19.40 -21.63
C LYS A 92 -3.73 20.05 -22.40
N PRO A 93 -4.71 19.27 -22.90
CA PRO A 93 -5.85 19.81 -23.65
C PRO A 93 -6.66 20.79 -22.80
N THR A 94 -7.59 21.53 -23.43
CA THR A 94 -8.42 22.52 -22.74
C THR A 94 -9.59 21.90 -22.00
N GLY A 95 -9.92 20.62 -22.20
CA GLY A 95 -11.08 19.93 -21.61
C GLY A 95 -10.89 18.42 -21.49
N GLY A 96 -11.96 17.74 -21.09
CA GLY A 96 -11.99 16.28 -20.95
C GLY A 96 -11.37 15.80 -19.63
N TYR A 97 -11.39 16.61 -18.59
CA TYR A 97 -10.81 16.25 -17.28
C TYR A 97 -11.77 15.51 -16.37
N ASP A 98 -13.00 15.26 -16.83
CA ASP A 98 -13.91 14.32 -16.16
C ASP A 98 -13.33 12.90 -16.18
N LYS A 99 -13.64 12.14 -15.14
CA LYS A 99 -12.99 10.83 -14.90
C LYS A 99 -13.46 9.76 -15.87
N LYS A 100 -14.64 9.92 -16.44
CA LYS A 100 -15.15 9.07 -17.52
C LYS A 100 -14.35 9.22 -18.82
N THR A 101 -14.01 10.45 -19.20
CA THR A 101 -13.11 10.73 -20.32
C THR A 101 -11.71 10.18 -20.07
N GLN A 102 -11.16 10.39 -18.87
CA GLN A 102 -9.84 9.85 -18.50
C GLN A 102 -9.82 8.32 -18.43
N ALA A 103 -10.91 7.68 -18.03
CA ALA A 103 -11.06 6.22 -18.08
C ALA A 103 -10.94 5.68 -19.52
N LYS A 104 -11.48 6.40 -20.51
CA LYS A 104 -11.29 6.05 -21.93
C LYS A 104 -9.85 6.26 -22.38
N ASP A 105 -9.13 7.26 -21.88
CA ASP A 105 -7.70 7.42 -22.13
C ASP A 105 -6.92 6.20 -21.63
N ILE A 106 -7.21 5.71 -20.43
CA ILE A 106 -6.59 4.50 -19.89
C ILE A 106 -6.91 3.29 -20.77
N ARG A 107 -8.17 3.15 -21.24
CA ARG A 107 -8.55 2.06 -22.14
C ARG A 107 -7.78 2.13 -23.47
N ALA A 108 -7.61 3.32 -24.03
CA ALA A 108 -6.82 3.53 -25.24
C ALA A 108 -5.36 3.11 -25.04
N VAL A 109 -4.75 3.47 -23.91
CA VAL A 109 -3.39 3.06 -23.55
C VAL A 109 -3.27 1.53 -23.46
N VAL A 110 -4.12 0.89 -22.69
CA VAL A 110 -4.13 -0.58 -22.51
C VAL A 110 -4.27 -1.30 -23.86
N THR A 111 -5.20 -0.85 -24.69
CA THR A 111 -5.44 -1.42 -26.02
C THR A 111 -4.27 -1.18 -26.98
N ALA A 112 -3.68 0.03 -26.98
CA ALA A 112 -2.55 0.37 -27.85
C ALA A 112 -1.25 -0.36 -27.48
N LEU A 113 -1.17 -0.92 -26.27
CA LEU A 113 -0.10 -1.80 -25.80
C LEU A 113 -0.40 -3.29 -26.11
N GLY A 114 -1.57 -3.61 -26.67
CA GLY A 114 -1.96 -4.97 -27.03
C GLY A 114 -2.57 -5.77 -25.88
N PHE A 115 -2.95 -5.11 -24.78
CA PHE A 115 -3.55 -5.77 -23.62
C PHE A 115 -5.07 -5.63 -23.63
N ASP A 116 -5.76 -6.59 -23.00
CA ASP A 116 -7.23 -6.59 -22.92
C ASP A 116 -7.73 -6.49 -21.48
N LYS A 117 -7.24 -7.34 -20.59
CA LYS A 117 -7.60 -7.37 -19.17
C LYS A 117 -6.43 -6.92 -18.31
N THR A 118 -6.72 -6.27 -17.19
CA THR A 118 -5.70 -5.71 -16.29
C THR A 118 -6.13 -5.80 -14.83
N PHE A 119 -5.15 -5.83 -13.94
CA PHE A 119 -5.32 -5.32 -12.59
C PHE A 119 -5.17 -3.80 -12.65
N VAL A 120 -5.88 -3.09 -11.79
CA VAL A 120 -5.80 -1.63 -11.71
C VAL A 120 -5.46 -1.23 -10.27
N VAL A 121 -4.43 -0.40 -10.11
CA VAL A 121 -4.02 0.16 -8.83
C VAL A 121 -4.00 1.66 -8.96
N ALA A 122 -4.63 2.37 -8.05
CA ALA A 122 -4.82 3.80 -8.17
C ALA A 122 -4.68 4.52 -6.82
N HIS A 123 -4.31 5.80 -6.89
CA HIS A 123 -4.17 6.68 -5.74
C HIS A 123 -4.81 8.03 -6.03
N ASP A 124 -5.44 8.65 -5.03
CA ASP A 124 -6.01 10.00 -5.07
C ASP A 124 -6.99 10.20 -6.26
N ILE A 125 -6.84 11.22 -7.11
CA ILE A 125 -7.69 11.40 -8.31
C ILE A 125 -7.63 10.19 -9.24
N GLY A 126 -6.55 9.42 -9.19
CA GLY A 126 -6.44 8.14 -9.90
C GLY A 126 -7.50 7.13 -9.47
N ASN A 127 -7.93 7.13 -8.19
CA ASN A 127 -9.05 6.29 -7.73
C ASN A 127 -10.34 6.59 -8.47
N MET A 128 -10.58 7.88 -8.71
CA MET A 128 -11.78 8.34 -9.40
C MET A 128 -11.78 7.89 -10.86
N VAL A 129 -10.61 7.94 -11.52
CA VAL A 129 -10.41 7.41 -12.88
C VAL A 129 -10.55 5.89 -12.91
N ALA A 130 -9.95 5.21 -11.94
CA ALA A 130 -9.99 3.75 -11.83
C ALA A 130 -11.40 3.23 -11.56
N TYR A 131 -12.19 3.92 -10.72
CA TYR A 131 -13.59 3.58 -10.51
C TYR A 131 -14.40 3.74 -11.80
N ALA A 132 -14.28 4.88 -12.48
CA ALA A 132 -14.96 5.09 -13.76
C ALA A 132 -14.53 4.03 -14.80
N TYR A 133 -13.25 3.67 -14.85
CA TYR A 133 -12.72 2.63 -15.73
C TYR A 133 -13.34 1.26 -15.43
N ALA A 134 -13.35 0.86 -14.16
CA ALA A 134 -13.93 -0.41 -13.73
C ALA A 134 -15.44 -0.48 -13.95
N ALA A 135 -16.15 0.63 -13.74
CA ALA A 135 -17.60 0.72 -13.98
C ALA A 135 -17.97 0.65 -15.47
N MET A 136 -17.16 1.29 -16.33
CA MET A 136 -17.38 1.28 -17.78
C MET A 136 -16.93 -0.02 -18.47
N TYR A 137 -15.91 -0.67 -17.92
CA TYR A 137 -15.27 -1.86 -18.51
C TYR A 137 -15.12 -2.99 -17.48
N PRO A 138 -16.21 -3.45 -16.82
CA PRO A 138 -16.11 -4.41 -15.71
C PRO A 138 -15.45 -5.73 -16.12
N ASP A 139 -15.61 -6.19 -17.37
CA ASP A 139 -14.99 -7.40 -17.89
C ASP A 139 -13.48 -7.24 -18.20
N LYS A 140 -12.95 -6.02 -18.10
CA LYS A 140 -11.55 -5.69 -18.39
C LYS A 140 -10.70 -5.46 -17.14
N VAL A 141 -11.31 -5.53 -15.96
CA VAL A 141 -10.63 -5.36 -14.67
C VAL A 141 -10.80 -6.62 -13.85
N ASP A 142 -9.70 -7.34 -13.63
CA ASP A 142 -9.71 -8.56 -12.83
C ASP A 142 -9.63 -8.25 -11.31
N ARG A 143 -8.93 -7.16 -10.92
CA ARG A 143 -8.81 -6.66 -9.54
C ARG A 143 -8.64 -5.16 -9.54
N LEU A 144 -9.16 -4.51 -8.51
CA LEU A 144 -9.07 -3.07 -8.32
C LEU A 144 -8.49 -2.73 -6.94
N VAL A 145 -7.45 -1.91 -6.91
CA VAL A 145 -6.91 -1.31 -5.68
C VAL A 145 -7.14 0.19 -5.75
N VAL A 146 -7.77 0.77 -4.73
CA VAL A 146 -8.01 2.20 -4.60
C VAL A 146 -7.44 2.71 -3.28
N MET A 147 -6.67 3.81 -3.32
CA MET A 147 -5.94 4.31 -2.17
C MET A 147 -6.28 5.78 -1.87
N ASP A 148 -6.79 6.00 -0.66
CA ASP A 148 -6.82 7.25 0.09
C ASP A 148 -7.45 8.45 -0.62
N ALA A 149 -8.62 8.27 -1.26
CA ALA A 149 -9.39 9.41 -1.81
C ALA A 149 -10.88 9.10 -1.95
N PRO A 150 -11.75 10.13 -1.89
CA PRO A 150 -13.17 9.96 -2.11
C PRO A 150 -13.47 9.69 -3.59
N ILE A 151 -14.74 9.33 -3.85
CA ILE A 151 -15.29 9.27 -5.21
C ILE A 151 -16.39 10.34 -5.29
N PRO A 152 -16.28 11.33 -6.19
CA PRO A 152 -17.28 12.40 -6.30
C PRO A 152 -18.70 11.85 -6.41
N GLY A 153 -19.60 12.36 -5.59
CA GLY A 153 -21.01 11.96 -5.57
C GLY A 153 -21.33 10.64 -4.87
N ILE A 154 -20.34 9.84 -4.45
CA ILE A 154 -20.54 8.62 -3.67
C ILE A 154 -20.40 8.94 -2.18
N GLU A 155 -21.36 8.48 -1.37
CA GLU A 155 -21.38 8.78 0.06
C GLU A 155 -20.10 8.29 0.80
N PRO A 156 -19.61 9.10 1.74
CA PRO A 156 -20.18 10.34 2.31
C PRO A 156 -19.67 11.66 1.64
N TRP A 157 -19.75 11.75 0.31
CA TRP A 157 -19.21 12.85 -0.49
C TRP A 157 -19.58 14.25 0.05
N ASN A 158 -20.88 14.47 0.34
CA ASN A 158 -21.35 15.77 0.81
C ASN A 158 -20.73 16.15 2.17
N THR A 159 -20.48 15.19 3.04
CA THR A 159 -19.79 15.41 4.33
C THR A 159 -18.31 15.75 4.11
N ILE A 160 -17.65 15.08 3.16
CA ILE A 160 -16.26 15.35 2.81
C ILE A 160 -16.11 16.78 2.27
N LEU A 161 -17.02 17.25 1.42
CA LEU A 161 -16.99 18.61 0.88
C LEU A 161 -17.11 19.71 1.95
N LEU A 162 -17.70 19.41 3.11
CA LEU A 162 -17.81 20.34 4.24
C LEU A 162 -16.51 20.40 5.06
N ASN A 163 -15.57 19.48 4.85
CA ASN A 163 -14.30 19.48 5.56
C ASN A 163 -13.39 20.59 5.02
N PRO A 164 -12.99 21.57 5.86
CA PRO A 164 -12.09 22.64 5.42
C PRO A 164 -10.71 22.14 4.96
N GLY A 165 -10.32 20.92 5.35
CA GLY A 165 -9.07 20.29 4.89
C GLY A 165 -9.04 20.05 3.38
N VAL A 166 -10.19 19.86 2.72
CA VAL A 166 -10.26 19.68 1.25
C VAL A 166 -10.44 21.01 0.51
N TRP A 167 -9.94 22.12 1.05
CA TRP A 167 -10.03 23.46 0.47
C TRP A 167 -9.63 23.52 -1.01
N HIS A 168 -8.67 22.71 -1.43
CA HIS A 168 -8.14 22.65 -2.79
C HIS A 168 -9.18 22.14 -3.81
N PHE A 169 -10.21 21.42 -3.38
CA PHE A 169 -11.32 21.01 -4.26
C PHE A 169 -12.07 22.20 -4.85
N ASN A 170 -12.06 23.33 -4.15
CA ASN A 170 -12.71 24.57 -4.59
C ASN A 170 -11.71 25.66 -5.00
N PHE A 171 -10.39 25.40 -4.89
CA PHE A 171 -9.34 26.35 -5.28
C PHE A 171 -8.88 26.07 -6.72
N HIS A 172 -9.64 26.59 -7.68
CA HIS A 172 -9.39 26.39 -9.10
C HIS A 172 -9.92 27.57 -9.95
N GLY A 173 -9.67 27.53 -11.25
CA GLY A 173 -10.10 28.57 -12.19
C GLY A 173 -8.99 29.58 -12.53
N PRO A 174 -9.28 30.55 -13.41
CA PRO A 174 -8.25 31.45 -13.97
C PRO A 174 -7.53 32.31 -12.93
N ASP A 175 -8.24 32.75 -11.88
CA ASP A 175 -7.61 33.58 -10.85
C ASP A 175 -6.74 32.75 -9.92
N ALA A 176 -7.12 31.50 -9.60
CA ALA A 176 -6.28 30.57 -8.85
C ALA A 176 -5.00 30.27 -9.65
N GLU A 177 -5.10 30.03 -10.98
CA GLU A 177 -3.94 29.84 -11.85
C GLU A 177 -2.99 31.05 -11.79
N ARG A 178 -3.51 32.28 -11.89
CA ARG A 178 -2.72 33.51 -11.80
C ARG A 178 -2.05 33.72 -10.43
N LEU A 179 -2.75 33.36 -9.34
CA LEU A 179 -2.22 33.46 -7.99
C LEU A 179 -1.07 32.47 -7.74
N VAL A 180 -1.13 31.29 -8.33
CA VAL A 180 -0.14 30.22 -8.15
C VAL A 180 1.04 30.34 -9.13
N ALA A 181 0.87 31.03 -10.26
CA ALA A 181 1.93 31.16 -11.28
C ALA A 181 3.26 31.67 -10.70
N GLY A 182 4.33 30.86 -10.83
CA GLY A 182 5.65 31.10 -10.24
C GLY A 182 5.72 30.84 -8.73
N ARG A 183 4.67 30.29 -8.14
CA ARG A 183 4.55 29.93 -6.70
C ARG A 183 4.01 28.51 -6.51
N GLU A 184 4.11 27.67 -7.53
CA GLU A 184 3.58 26.30 -7.56
C GLU A 184 4.11 25.49 -6.36
N ARG A 185 5.39 25.70 -5.99
CA ARG A 185 5.99 25.05 -4.84
C ARG A 185 5.29 25.41 -3.52
N ILE A 186 4.92 26.68 -3.30
CA ILE A 186 4.22 27.14 -2.10
C ILE A 186 2.84 26.48 -2.03
N TYR A 187 2.14 26.40 -3.16
CA TYR A 187 0.84 25.77 -3.27
C TYR A 187 0.91 24.27 -2.96
N PHE A 188 1.87 23.54 -3.56
CA PHE A 188 2.01 22.11 -3.33
C PHE A 188 2.56 21.78 -1.95
N ASP A 189 3.47 22.59 -1.39
CA ASP A 189 3.92 22.41 0.00
C ASP A 189 2.75 22.43 0.97
N ARG A 190 1.76 23.29 0.75
CA ARG A 190 0.55 23.31 1.57
C ARG A 190 -0.22 22.00 1.46
N ILE A 191 -0.44 21.49 0.25
CA ILE A 191 -1.12 20.22 0.03
C ILE A 191 -0.36 19.07 0.67
N TRP A 192 0.94 18.95 0.40
CA TRP A 192 1.74 17.87 0.99
C TRP A 192 1.73 17.91 2.50
N ASN A 193 1.88 19.08 3.11
CA ASN A 193 1.90 19.22 4.57
C ASN A 193 0.55 18.98 5.23
N ASP A 194 -0.56 19.37 4.58
CA ASP A 194 -1.89 19.19 5.15
C ASP A 194 -2.31 17.71 5.20
N PHE A 195 -1.79 16.87 4.28
CA PHE A 195 -2.22 15.49 4.14
C PHE A 195 -1.17 14.45 4.55
N THR A 196 0.05 14.86 4.94
CA THR A 196 1.07 13.90 5.38
C THR A 196 0.86 13.43 6.82
N GLY A 197 1.18 12.17 7.05
CA GLY A 197 1.33 11.60 8.39
C GLY A 197 2.76 11.71 8.95
N ASP A 198 3.74 11.94 8.07
CA ASP A 198 5.16 12.17 8.37
C ASP A 198 5.61 13.48 7.73
N PRO A 199 5.89 14.55 8.51
CA PRO A 199 6.29 15.85 7.99
C PRO A 199 7.57 15.85 7.14
N SER A 200 8.38 14.79 7.20
CA SER A 200 9.58 14.63 6.35
C SER A 200 9.25 14.11 4.94
N LYS A 201 7.96 13.79 4.68
CA LYS A 201 7.48 13.18 3.43
C LYS A 201 6.36 14.01 2.76
N PRO A 202 6.34 14.05 1.42
CA PRO A 202 7.43 13.69 0.51
C PRO A 202 8.69 14.51 0.81
N ASP A 203 9.87 13.96 0.52
CA ASP A 203 11.12 14.67 0.76
C ASP A 203 11.35 15.84 -0.23
N GLU A 204 12.35 16.68 0.06
CA GLU A 204 12.64 17.89 -0.70
C GLU A 204 12.92 17.62 -2.19
N ALA A 205 13.65 16.55 -2.51
CA ALA A 205 13.94 16.19 -3.88
C ALA A 205 12.68 15.79 -4.65
N THR A 206 11.81 15.01 -4.01
CA THR A 206 10.50 14.58 -4.52
C THR A 206 9.57 15.78 -4.74
N ARG A 207 9.49 16.69 -3.77
CA ARG A 207 8.67 17.91 -3.85
C ARG A 207 9.12 18.81 -5.01
N ASN A 208 10.42 19.00 -5.18
CA ASN A 208 10.97 19.78 -6.29
C ASN A 208 10.65 19.13 -7.64
N PHE A 209 10.80 17.81 -7.73
CA PHE A 209 10.52 17.05 -8.94
C PHE A 209 9.04 17.14 -9.37
N PHE A 210 8.11 16.90 -8.45
CA PHE A 210 6.68 17.01 -8.76
C PHE A 210 6.25 18.45 -9.03
N THR A 211 6.77 19.44 -8.29
CA THR A 211 6.50 20.86 -8.58
C THR A 211 6.89 21.22 -10.01
N ALA A 212 8.09 20.81 -10.45
CA ALA A 212 8.56 21.09 -11.81
C ALA A 212 7.66 20.50 -12.90
N THR A 213 6.98 19.37 -12.61
CA THR A 213 5.99 18.75 -13.50
C THR A 213 4.78 19.68 -13.75
N TYR A 214 4.26 20.29 -12.69
CA TYR A 214 3.09 21.17 -12.78
C TYR A 214 3.42 22.61 -13.19
N ALA A 215 4.66 23.06 -12.96
CA ALA A 215 5.13 24.36 -13.41
C ALA A 215 5.32 24.48 -14.94
N GLN A 216 5.18 23.38 -15.67
CA GLN A 216 5.18 23.41 -17.13
C GLN A 216 4.01 24.23 -17.69
N PRO A 217 4.14 24.85 -18.87
CA PRO A 217 3.06 25.63 -19.48
C PRO A 217 1.74 24.85 -19.53
N GLY A 218 0.69 25.39 -18.93
CA GLY A 218 -0.64 24.79 -18.81
C GLY A 218 -0.74 23.68 -17.76
N GLY A 219 0.32 23.38 -16.99
CA GLY A 219 0.30 22.33 -15.96
C GLY A 219 -0.66 22.64 -14.83
N MET A 220 -0.58 23.84 -14.24
CA MET A 220 -1.51 24.22 -13.18
C MET A 220 -2.96 24.34 -13.68
N ARG A 221 -3.18 24.89 -14.90
CA ARG A 221 -4.50 24.90 -15.52
C ARG A 221 -5.10 23.50 -15.62
N ALA A 222 -4.33 22.56 -16.11
CA ALA A 222 -4.74 21.17 -16.25
C ALA A 222 -4.96 20.49 -14.87
N GLY A 223 -4.08 20.76 -13.91
CA GLY A 223 -4.22 20.30 -12.54
C GLY A 223 -5.52 20.80 -11.89
N PHE A 224 -5.83 22.07 -11.99
CA PHE A 224 -7.09 22.66 -11.49
C PHE A 224 -8.33 22.14 -12.22
N ALA A 225 -8.21 21.83 -13.51
CA ALA A 225 -9.31 21.26 -14.29
C ALA A 225 -9.75 19.87 -13.78
N GLN A 226 -8.88 19.14 -13.07
CA GLN A 226 -9.23 17.87 -12.41
C GLN A 226 -10.34 18.06 -11.38
N PHE A 227 -10.29 19.14 -10.61
CA PHE A 227 -11.26 19.46 -9.56
C PHE A 227 -12.50 20.14 -10.13
N THR A 228 -12.35 20.97 -11.15
CA THR A 228 -13.49 21.60 -11.86
C THR A 228 -14.47 20.55 -12.41
N ALA A 229 -13.99 19.35 -12.73
CA ALA A 229 -14.78 18.25 -13.28
C ALA A 229 -15.64 17.52 -12.22
N PHE A 230 -15.44 17.74 -10.93
CA PHE A 230 -16.09 16.95 -9.86
C PHE A 230 -17.62 16.95 -9.89
N SER A 231 -18.24 18.02 -10.35
CA SER A 231 -19.71 18.06 -10.51
C SER A 231 -20.18 17.13 -11.64
N THR A 232 -19.44 17.06 -12.74
CA THR A 232 -19.68 16.12 -13.84
C THR A 232 -19.42 14.70 -13.39
N ASP A 233 -18.28 14.47 -12.70
CA ASP A 233 -17.93 13.17 -12.15
C ASP A 233 -18.98 12.64 -11.19
N ALA A 234 -19.52 13.51 -10.31
CA ALA A 234 -20.59 13.15 -9.39
C ALA A 234 -21.86 12.71 -10.13
N ALA A 235 -22.23 13.39 -11.20
CA ALA A 235 -23.37 13.02 -12.01
C ALA A 235 -23.16 11.67 -12.74
N ASP A 236 -21.98 11.46 -13.34
CA ASP A 236 -21.62 10.18 -13.96
C ASP A 236 -21.58 9.04 -12.94
N ASN A 237 -21.01 9.27 -11.76
CA ASN A 237 -20.90 8.27 -10.71
C ASN A 237 -22.26 7.87 -10.13
N LYS A 238 -23.25 8.78 -10.11
CA LYS A 238 -24.65 8.43 -9.77
C LYS A 238 -25.27 7.45 -10.75
N VAL A 239 -24.83 7.45 -11.99
CA VAL A 239 -25.24 6.43 -12.99
C VAL A 239 -24.48 5.13 -12.75
N PHE A 240 -23.17 5.19 -12.53
CA PHE A 240 -22.33 4.02 -12.34
C PHE A 240 -22.69 3.25 -11.05
N GLU A 241 -23.04 3.93 -9.95
CA GLU A 241 -23.38 3.26 -8.68
C GLU A 241 -24.62 2.35 -8.76
N GLN A 242 -25.45 2.49 -9.81
CA GLN A 242 -26.62 1.63 -9.99
C GLN A 242 -26.24 0.16 -10.23
N VAL A 243 -25.01 -0.09 -10.70
CA VAL A 243 -24.48 -1.44 -10.90
C VAL A 243 -23.16 -1.56 -10.12
N LYS A 244 -23.19 -2.31 -9.02
CA LYS A 244 -21.99 -2.50 -8.19
C LYS A 244 -20.92 -3.30 -8.92
N LEU A 245 -19.67 -2.90 -8.72
CA LEU A 245 -18.50 -3.64 -9.16
C LEU A 245 -18.48 -5.04 -8.53
N THR A 246 -18.19 -6.05 -9.36
CA THR A 246 -18.18 -7.47 -8.96
C THR A 246 -16.77 -8.04 -8.75
N MET A 247 -15.76 -7.41 -9.40
CA MET A 247 -14.37 -7.81 -9.18
C MET A 247 -13.94 -7.54 -7.74
N PRO A 248 -12.92 -8.27 -7.24
CA PRO A 248 -12.31 -7.96 -5.96
C PRO A 248 -11.76 -6.54 -5.89
N VAL A 249 -12.04 -5.83 -4.79
CA VAL A 249 -11.58 -4.47 -4.53
C VAL A 249 -10.81 -4.43 -3.22
N LEU A 250 -9.57 -3.94 -3.25
CA LEU A 250 -8.82 -3.56 -2.05
C LEU A 250 -8.94 -2.05 -1.86
N ALA A 251 -9.54 -1.64 -0.76
CA ALA A 251 -9.72 -0.26 -0.37
C ALA A 251 -8.73 0.11 0.75
N VAL A 252 -7.76 0.96 0.44
CA VAL A 252 -6.63 1.27 1.31
C VAL A 252 -6.71 2.72 1.76
N GLY A 253 -6.61 2.99 3.06
CA GLY A 253 -6.48 4.34 3.60
C GLY A 253 -5.25 4.48 4.49
N GLY A 254 -4.61 5.65 4.50
CA GLY A 254 -3.59 5.97 5.48
C GLY A 254 -4.23 6.18 6.87
N GLU A 255 -3.59 5.65 7.93
CA GLU A 255 -4.12 5.74 9.31
C GLU A 255 -4.45 7.18 9.74
N LYS A 256 -3.65 8.15 9.27
CA LYS A 256 -3.79 9.57 9.59
C LYS A 256 -4.52 10.36 8.49
N SER A 257 -5.13 9.68 7.53
CA SER A 257 -5.92 10.25 6.44
C SER A 257 -7.28 9.57 6.34
N PHE A 258 -7.60 8.91 5.22
CA PHE A 258 -8.89 8.24 5.03
C PHE A 258 -9.08 7.01 5.91
N GLY A 259 -8.02 6.26 6.25
CA GLY A 259 -8.12 5.07 7.08
C GLY A 259 -9.23 4.12 6.63
N PRO A 260 -10.11 3.66 7.54
CA PRO A 260 -11.23 2.77 7.20
C PRO A 260 -12.28 3.40 6.28
N LEU A 261 -12.32 4.75 6.17
CA LEU A 261 -13.32 5.46 5.36
C LEU A 261 -13.21 5.08 3.87
N GLN A 262 -12.01 4.74 3.39
CA GLN A 262 -11.83 4.29 2.01
C GLN A 262 -12.69 3.05 1.71
N ALA A 263 -12.76 2.10 2.62
CA ALA A 263 -13.57 0.91 2.44
C ALA A 263 -15.08 1.21 2.58
N VAL A 264 -15.45 2.14 3.46
CA VAL A 264 -16.84 2.60 3.58
C VAL A 264 -17.33 3.14 2.23
N ILE A 265 -16.56 4.01 1.59
CA ILE A 265 -16.89 4.57 0.27
C ILE A 265 -17.05 3.45 -0.77
N MET A 266 -16.08 2.53 -0.83
CA MET A 266 -16.11 1.46 -1.83
C MET A 266 -17.26 0.48 -1.65
N ARG A 267 -17.74 0.24 -0.43
CA ARG A 267 -18.91 -0.63 -0.17
C ARG A 267 -20.22 -0.05 -0.73
N HIS A 268 -20.28 1.25 -1.01
CA HIS A 268 -21.43 1.80 -1.75
C HIS A 268 -21.45 1.35 -3.21
N VAL A 269 -20.31 1.11 -3.83
CA VAL A 269 -20.15 0.89 -5.27
C VAL A 269 -19.58 -0.48 -5.66
N ALA A 270 -19.20 -1.32 -4.70
CA ALA A 270 -18.64 -2.65 -4.94
C ALA A 270 -19.21 -3.67 -3.94
N ILE A 271 -19.22 -4.96 -4.32
CA ILE A 271 -19.72 -6.04 -3.46
C ILE A 271 -18.58 -6.77 -2.72
N ASN A 272 -17.40 -6.89 -3.31
CA ASN A 272 -16.26 -7.62 -2.77
C ASN A 272 -15.17 -6.64 -2.33
N VAL A 273 -15.33 -5.98 -1.19
CA VAL A 273 -14.41 -4.97 -0.68
C VAL A 273 -13.61 -5.49 0.51
N GLN A 274 -12.31 -5.61 0.31
CA GLN A 274 -11.33 -5.82 1.37
C GLN A 274 -10.85 -4.46 1.88
N GLU A 275 -10.84 -4.28 3.19
CA GLU A 275 -10.37 -3.07 3.87
C GLU A 275 -8.92 -3.25 4.30
N ALA A 276 -8.11 -2.19 4.12
CA ALA A 276 -6.78 -2.11 4.69
C ALA A 276 -6.46 -0.68 5.12
N VAL A 277 -5.69 -0.56 6.20
CA VAL A 277 -5.18 0.72 6.71
C VAL A 277 -3.66 0.63 6.78
N VAL A 278 -2.97 1.61 6.18
CA VAL A 278 -1.51 1.71 6.23
C VAL A 278 -1.11 2.42 7.51
N PRO A 279 -0.44 1.75 8.46
CA PRO A 279 -0.13 2.32 9.76
C PRO A 279 0.86 3.48 9.64
N ARG A 280 0.67 4.49 10.48
CA ARG A 280 1.50 5.70 10.59
C ARG A 280 1.56 6.57 9.35
N SER A 281 0.88 6.21 8.25
CA SER A 281 0.83 6.96 7.01
C SER A 281 -0.34 7.95 7.00
N GLY A 282 -0.11 9.10 6.39
CA GLY A 282 -1.14 9.98 5.88
C GLY A 282 -1.56 9.57 4.46
N HIS A 283 -1.77 10.57 3.62
CA HIS A 283 -2.23 10.40 2.24
C HIS A 283 -1.14 9.84 1.29
N TRP A 284 0.13 10.14 1.53
CA TRP A 284 1.26 9.83 0.64
C TRP A 284 1.82 8.43 0.91
N LEU A 285 1.00 7.39 0.72
CA LEU A 285 1.30 6.03 1.16
C LEU A 285 2.60 5.46 0.58
N MET A 286 2.92 5.80 -0.69
CA MET A 286 4.14 5.33 -1.35
C MET A 286 5.41 6.02 -0.85
N GLU A 287 5.31 7.26 -0.36
CA GLU A 287 6.41 8.03 0.20
C GLU A 287 6.58 7.79 1.70
N GLU A 288 5.47 7.60 2.43
CA GLU A 288 5.47 7.47 3.89
C GLU A 288 5.68 6.04 4.37
N SER A 289 5.11 5.06 3.66
CA SER A 289 5.16 3.63 4.03
C SER A 289 5.33 2.72 2.81
N PRO A 290 6.38 2.92 1.97
CA PRO A 290 6.51 2.22 0.69
C PRO A 290 6.56 0.70 0.84
N VAL A 291 7.32 0.17 1.79
CA VAL A 291 7.48 -1.28 1.97
C VAL A 291 6.15 -1.94 2.36
N TYR A 292 5.42 -1.34 3.31
CA TYR A 292 4.13 -1.86 3.74
C TYR A 292 3.12 -1.81 2.59
N THR A 293 3.03 -0.67 1.91
CA THR A 293 2.06 -0.45 0.82
C THR A 293 2.33 -1.38 -0.37
N VAL A 294 3.61 -1.55 -0.76
CA VAL A 294 4.02 -2.48 -1.82
C VAL A 294 3.61 -3.91 -1.48
N ASN A 295 3.94 -4.40 -0.28
CA ASN A 295 3.59 -5.75 0.16
C ASN A 295 2.07 -5.97 0.20
N LEU A 296 1.32 -4.99 0.71
CA LEU A 296 -0.13 -5.04 0.77
C LEU A 296 -0.75 -5.20 -0.62
N VAL A 297 -0.34 -4.35 -1.57
CA VAL A 297 -0.84 -4.39 -2.95
C VAL A 297 -0.45 -5.68 -3.63
N ARG A 298 0.82 -6.10 -3.56
CA ARG A 298 1.29 -7.34 -4.16
C ARG A 298 0.50 -8.55 -3.66
N ASN A 299 0.36 -8.69 -2.33
CA ASN A 299 -0.38 -9.79 -1.74
C ASN A 299 -1.82 -9.87 -2.25
N PHE A 300 -2.48 -8.73 -2.42
CA PHE A 300 -3.83 -8.68 -2.99
C PHE A 300 -3.85 -9.07 -4.48
N LEU A 301 -2.89 -8.60 -5.28
CA LEU A 301 -2.83 -8.92 -6.71
C LEU A 301 -2.51 -10.40 -6.95
N ASP A 302 -1.65 -11.00 -6.14
CA ASP A 302 -1.17 -12.37 -6.29
C ASP A 302 -2.12 -13.42 -5.64
N SER A 303 -3.11 -12.98 -4.82
CA SER A 303 -4.05 -13.91 -4.20
C SER A 303 -4.84 -14.68 -5.26
N SER A 304 -5.00 -16.01 -5.09
CA SER A 304 -5.79 -16.80 -6.04
C SER A 304 -7.26 -16.34 -6.04
N ALA A 305 -7.90 -16.32 -7.22
CA ALA A 305 -9.31 -15.94 -7.36
C ALA A 305 -10.28 -16.85 -6.55
N ALA A 306 -9.80 -18.04 -6.16
CA ALA A 306 -10.55 -18.98 -5.32
C ALA A 306 -10.48 -18.66 -3.82
N ALA A 307 -9.61 -17.73 -3.39
CA ALA A 307 -9.34 -17.41 -1.98
C ALA A 307 -10.11 -16.19 -1.47
N ILE A 308 -11.01 -15.61 -2.26
CA ILE A 308 -11.92 -14.57 -1.76
C ILE A 308 -13.18 -15.31 -1.30
N PRO A 309 -13.41 -15.45 0.02
CA PRO A 309 -14.68 -16.00 0.47
C PRO A 309 -15.78 -15.03 0.02
N THR A 310 -16.49 -15.39 -1.03
CA THR A 310 -17.82 -14.85 -1.29
C THR A 310 -18.61 -15.12 -0.02
N ARG A 311 -18.99 -14.06 0.69
CA ARG A 311 -19.90 -14.14 1.81
C ARG A 311 -21.22 -14.70 1.29
N THR A 312 -21.34 -16.02 1.24
CA THR A 312 -22.60 -16.71 1.02
C THR A 312 -23.48 -16.38 2.23
N THR A 313 -24.44 -15.51 2.01
CA THR A 313 -25.56 -15.30 2.92
C THR A 313 -26.43 -16.58 2.91
N ALA A 314 -26.06 -17.53 3.74
CA ALA A 314 -26.92 -18.65 4.09
C ALA A 314 -26.82 -18.84 5.61
N GLY A 315 -27.86 -18.43 6.31
CA GLY A 315 -28.06 -18.72 7.73
C GLY A 315 -27.55 -17.63 8.67
N ASN A 316 -28.40 -17.18 9.54
CA ASN A 316 -28.26 -16.24 10.63
C ASN A 316 -27.11 -16.58 11.61
N ASP A 317 -25.84 -16.31 11.21
CA ASP A 317 -24.73 -16.17 12.13
C ASP A 317 -23.76 -15.16 11.52
N ALA A 318 -23.81 -13.94 11.99
CA ALA A 318 -23.09 -12.77 11.49
C ALA A 318 -21.59 -12.80 11.83
N GLY A 319 -20.89 -13.91 11.60
CA GLY A 319 -19.43 -14.02 11.83
C GLY A 319 -19.00 -13.68 13.27
N GLU A 320 -19.92 -13.68 14.20
CA GLU A 320 -19.68 -13.48 15.62
C GLU A 320 -18.98 -14.72 16.18
N THR A 321 -17.83 -14.51 16.81
CA THR A 321 -17.10 -15.58 17.52
C THR A 321 -16.98 -15.17 18.98
N ARG A 322 -17.41 -16.05 19.88
CA ARG A 322 -17.30 -15.88 21.33
C ARG A 322 -16.72 -17.18 21.90
N LEU A 323 -15.44 -17.12 22.29
CA LEU A 323 -14.70 -18.25 22.80
C LEU A 323 -14.16 -17.93 24.19
N ALA A 324 -14.50 -18.74 25.19
CA ALA A 324 -13.78 -18.74 26.46
C ALA A 324 -12.47 -19.53 26.32
N LEU A 325 -11.52 -19.36 27.24
CA LEU A 325 -10.23 -20.07 27.20
C LEU A 325 -10.39 -21.59 27.11
N GLY A 326 -11.42 -22.15 27.75
CA GLY A 326 -11.73 -23.60 27.72
C GLY A 326 -12.30 -24.10 26.39
N ASP A 327 -12.72 -23.22 25.50
CA ASP A 327 -13.32 -23.56 24.20
C ASP A 327 -12.26 -23.81 23.10
N PHE A 328 -11.01 -23.46 23.36
CA PHE A 328 -9.93 -23.65 22.40
C PHE A 328 -9.56 -25.10 22.21
N LYS A 329 -9.78 -25.63 21.02
CA LYS A 329 -9.47 -27.04 20.69
C LYS A 329 -8.10 -27.11 20.03
N PHE A 330 -7.05 -27.21 20.82
CA PHE A 330 -5.70 -27.43 20.30
C PHE A 330 -5.60 -28.84 19.68
N PRO A 331 -4.86 -29.00 18.56
CA PRO A 331 -4.67 -30.29 17.94
C PRO A 331 -3.95 -31.26 18.91
N GLN A 332 -4.35 -32.53 18.88
CA GLN A 332 -3.80 -33.55 19.79
C GLN A 332 -2.29 -33.80 19.61
N GLN A 333 -1.78 -33.63 18.39
CA GLN A 333 -0.35 -33.66 18.11
C GLN A 333 0.12 -32.25 17.82
N GLY A 334 1.26 -31.87 18.39
CA GLY A 334 1.85 -30.54 18.17
C GLY A 334 2.07 -30.28 16.69
N ASN A 335 1.16 -29.53 16.09
CA ASN A 335 1.33 -28.99 14.75
C ASN A 335 1.57 -27.48 14.91
N PRO A 336 2.79 -27.05 14.65
CA PRO A 336 3.14 -25.65 14.81
C PRO A 336 2.34 -24.71 13.90
N GLY A 337 1.76 -25.21 12.79
CA GLY A 337 0.91 -24.41 11.90
C GLY A 337 1.61 -23.19 11.29
N THR A 338 0.98 -22.61 10.29
CA THR A 338 1.43 -21.33 9.70
C THR A 338 1.25 -20.18 10.70
N GLY A 339 2.16 -19.23 10.69
CA GLY A 339 2.18 -18.09 11.62
C GLY A 339 2.88 -18.38 12.95
N SER A 340 3.40 -19.60 13.16
CA SER A 340 4.26 -19.95 14.30
C SER A 340 5.73 -20.03 13.89
N SER A 341 6.62 -20.15 14.90
CA SER A 341 8.05 -20.38 14.68
C SER A 341 8.40 -21.73 14.02
N GLY A 342 7.45 -22.67 13.95
CA GLY A 342 7.69 -24.01 13.41
C GLY A 342 8.35 -25.00 14.37
N VAL A 343 8.65 -24.60 15.61
CA VAL A 343 9.26 -25.46 16.62
C VAL A 343 8.30 -26.58 17.00
N SER A 344 8.84 -27.80 17.07
CA SER A 344 8.05 -29.00 17.42
C SER A 344 7.45 -28.89 18.82
N GLY A 345 6.21 -29.37 18.96
CA GLY A 345 5.46 -29.32 20.23
C GLY A 345 4.57 -28.08 20.38
N ILE A 346 4.86 -27.00 19.68
CA ILE A 346 3.95 -25.83 19.63
C ILE A 346 2.64 -26.27 18.96
N GLN A 347 1.53 -25.87 19.55
CA GLN A 347 0.19 -26.10 19.02
C GLN A 347 -0.42 -24.76 18.61
N THR A 348 -1.02 -24.70 17.43
CA THR A 348 -1.66 -23.49 16.90
C THR A 348 -3.14 -23.74 16.65
N VAL A 349 -3.98 -22.80 17.10
CA VAL A 349 -5.41 -22.72 16.76
C VAL A 349 -5.66 -21.40 16.07
N VAL A 350 -6.27 -21.45 14.89
CA VAL A 350 -6.73 -20.23 14.19
C VAL A 350 -8.06 -19.82 14.80
N LEU A 351 -8.10 -18.61 15.37
CA LEU A 351 -9.31 -18.03 15.97
C LEU A 351 -10.10 -17.19 14.96
N LYS A 352 -9.40 -16.55 14.03
CA LYS A 352 -9.99 -15.73 12.98
C LYS A 352 -9.06 -15.65 11.79
N GLY A 353 -9.61 -15.57 10.56
CA GLY A 353 -8.85 -15.44 9.33
C GLY A 353 -8.00 -16.67 8.99
N ASP A 354 -7.04 -16.51 8.09
CA ASP A 354 -6.05 -17.53 7.74
C ASP A 354 -4.66 -16.88 7.68
N PRO A 355 -3.67 -17.34 8.45
CA PRO A 355 -2.32 -16.79 8.39
C PRO A 355 -1.59 -17.07 7.06
N ASN A 356 -2.10 -17.94 6.19
CA ASN A 356 -1.56 -18.16 4.85
C ASN A 356 -2.11 -17.19 3.80
N GLU A 357 -3.20 -16.50 4.12
CA GLU A 357 -3.91 -15.62 3.18
C GLU A 357 -3.76 -14.15 3.55
N ALA A 358 -3.94 -13.28 2.56
CA ALA A 358 -3.98 -11.84 2.79
C ALA A 358 -5.22 -11.47 3.62
N GLY A 359 -5.02 -10.84 4.78
CA GLY A 359 -6.09 -10.43 5.68
C GLY A 359 -5.69 -10.50 7.15
N VAL A 360 -6.52 -9.91 7.99
CA VAL A 360 -6.33 -10.01 9.44
C VAL A 360 -6.58 -11.45 9.88
N TYR A 361 -5.59 -12.01 10.54
CA TYR A 361 -5.73 -13.29 11.22
C TYR A 361 -5.47 -13.14 12.72
N THR A 362 -6.05 -14.03 13.50
CA THR A 362 -5.73 -14.19 14.92
C THR A 362 -5.52 -15.66 15.20
N ILE A 363 -4.39 -15.99 15.79
CA ILE A 363 -4.04 -17.35 16.23
C ILE A 363 -3.80 -17.38 17.73
N MET A 364 -4.02 -18.53 18.33
CA MET A 364 -3.57 -18.85 19.67
C MET A 364 -2.49 -19.90 19.61
N LEU A 365 -1.33 -19.58 20.15
CA LEU A 365 -0.24 -20.53 20.33
C LEU A 365 -0.26 -21.09 21.75
N ARG A 366 -0.07 -22.40 21.87
CA ARG A 366 0.32 -23.05 23.13
C ARG A 366 1.73 -23.57 22.97
N VAL A 367 2.65 -23.01 23.74
CA VAL A 367 4.07 -23.35 23.71
C VAL A 367 4.40 -24.20 24.94
N PRO A 368 4.95 -25.40 24.78
CA PRO A 368 5.30 -26.26 25.92
C PRO A 368 6.34 -25.60 26.84
N ALA A 369 6.40 -26.05 28.09
CA ALA A 369 7.48 -25.68 29.00
C ALA A 369 8.86 -26.05 28.42
N HIS A 370 9.91 -25.35 28.80
CA HIS A 370 11.31 -25.55 28.39
C HIS A 370 11.50 -25.51 26.85
N THR A 371 10.71 -24.71 26.17
CA THR A 371 10.82 -24.52 24.72
C THR A 371 11.65 -23.26 24.42
N GLN A 372 12.74 -23.42 23.66
CA GLN A 372 13.54 -22.30 23.16
C GLN A 372 13.30 -22.10 21.67
N ILE A 373 13.10 -20.86 21.25
CA ILE A 373 12.89 -20.45 19.87
C ILE A 373 14.05 -19.55 19.46
N ALA A 374 14.84 -20.01 18.50
CA ALA A 374 15.99 -19.28 17.99
C ALA A 374 15.57 -18.01 17.23
N ALA A 375 16.53 -17.12 16.99
CA ALA A 375 16.29 -15.83 16.35
C ALA A 375 15.71 -16.02 14.94
N HIS A 376 14.55 -15.41 14.72
CA HIS A 376 13.80 -15.46 13.47
C HIS A 376 13.00 -14.17 13.30
N SER A 377 12.46 -13.95 12.12
CA SER A 377 11.56 -12.84 11.80
C SER A 377 10.33 -13.33 11.05
N HIS A 378 9.35 -12.46 10.97
CA HIS A 378 8.15 -12.63 10.16
C HIS A 378 8.06 -11.51 9.13
N ARG A 379 7.43 -11.81 7.99
CA ARG A 379 7.23 -10.81 6.92
C ARG A 379 6.09 -9.84 7.23
N ASP A 380 5.13 -10.27 8.03
CA ASP A 380 3.95 -9.51 8.43
C ASP A 380 4.15 -8.77 9.75
N ASP A 381 3.40 -7.71 9.96
CA ASP A 381 3.37 -6.96 11.23
C ASP A 381 2.43 -7.66 12.20
N ARG A 382 2.95 -8.01 13.37
CA ARG A 382 2.22 -8.80 14.35
C ARG A 382 2.25 -8.16 15.72
N VAL A 383 1.14 -8.27 16.40
CA VAL A 383 1.00 -7.92 17.81
C VAL A 383 0.57 -9.14 18.60
N ALA A 384 1.00 -9.23 19.84
CA ALA A 384 0.71 -10.38 20.67
C ALA A 384 0.40 -10.01 22.11
N THR A 385 -0.46 -10.82 22.72
CA THR A 385 -0.82 -10.75 24.14
C THR A 385 -0.53 -12.09 24.79
N VAL A 386 0.16 -12.09 25.92
CA VAL A 386 0.36 -13.29 26.74
C VAL A 386 -0.93 -13.57 27.48
N VAL A 387 -1.49 -14.75 27.29
CA VAL A 387 -2.78 -15.17 27.87
C VAL A 387 -2.59 -15.97 29.15
N SER A 388 -1.62 -16.90 29.17
CA SER A 388 -1.27 -17.69 30.34
C SER A 388 0.21 -18.03 30.37
N GLY A 389 0.77 -18.30 31.54
CA GLY A 389 2.20 -18.55 31.77
C GLY A 389 3.05 -17.29 31.61
N THR A 390 4.38 -17.43 31.71
CA THR A 390 5.32 -16.32 31.56
C THR A 390 6.13 -16.51 30.29
N TRP A 391 5.94 -15.59 29.30
CA TRP A 391 6.67 -15.56 28.03
C TRP A 391 7.96 -14.75 28.18
N HIS A 392 9.08 -15.32 27.80
CA HIS A 392 10.37 -14.61 27.78
C HIS A 392 10.72 -14.26 26.33
N LEU A 393 10.74 -12.96 25.98
CA LEU A 393 10.99 -12.46 24.63
C LEU A 393 12.18 -11.52 24.59
N GLY A 394 13.03 -11.69 23.59
CA GLY A 394 14.15 -10.80 23.28
C GLY A 394 14.22 -10.44 21.80
N TYR A 395 14.79 -9.28 21.48
CA TYR A 395 15.02 -8.85 20.09
C TYR A 395 16.50 -8.90 19.75
N GLY A 396 16.81 -9.42 18.56
CA GLY A 396 18.19 -9.49 18.04
C GLY A 396 18.40 -10.69 17.13
N ASP A 397 19.60 -10.74 16.56
CA ASP A 397 19.96 -11.73 15.53
C ASP A 397 20.47 -13.06 16.10
N LYS A 398 20.60 -13.15 17.40
CA LYS A 398 21.03 -14.36 18.13
C LYS A 398 20.27 -14.45 19.44
N PHE A 399 20.00 -15.69 19.87
CA PHE A 399 19.47 -15.94 21.19
C PHE A 399 20.44 -15.43 22.26
N ASP A 400 19.95 -14.63 23.19
CA ASP A 400 20.73 -13.98 24.24
C ASP A 400 19.85 -13.83 25.48
N GLU A 401 20.08 -14.67 26.50
CA GLU A 401 19.30 -14.68 27.73
C GLU A 401 19.29 -13.32 28.44
N SER A 402 20.37 -12.55 28.32
CA SER A 402 20.47 -11.22 28.95
C SER A 402 19.50 -10.17 28.37
N LYS A 403 18.97 -10.44 27.19
CA LYS A 403 17.99 -9.59 26.46
C LYS A 403 16.56 -10.05 26.62
N LEU A 404 16.33 -11.16 27.29
CA LEU A 404 15.00 -11.67 27.52
C LEU A 404 14.27 -10.80 28.54
N LYS A 405 13.06 -10.43 28.22
CA LYS A 405 12.12 -9.78 29.13
C LYS A 405 11.00 -10.75 29.48
N ALA A 406 10.83 -11.00 30.79
CA ALA A 406 9.71 -11.77 31.27
C ALA A 406 8.39 -10.99 31.10
N LEU A 407 7.44 -11.61 30.42
CA LEU A 407 6.14 -11.08 30.08
C LEU A 407 5.05 -11.99 30.72
N PRO A 408 4.52 -11.63 31.91
CA PRO A 408 3.43 -12.39 32.54
C PRO A 408 2.10 -12.22 31.80
N PRO A 409 1.03 -12.97 32.18
CA PRO A 409 -0.30 -12.85 31.56
C PRO A 409 -0.80 -11.39 31.52
N GLY A 410 -1.41 -11.00 30.38
CA GLY A 410 -1.83 -9.63 30.12
C GLY A 410 -0.74 -8.73 29.53
N SER A 411 0.51 -9.19 29.42
CA SER A 411 1.57 -8.45 28.75
C SER A 411 1.34 -8.40 27.25
N PHE A 412 1.76 -7.28 26.66
CA PHE A 412 1.69 -7.01 25.22
C PHE A 412 3.08 -6.87 24.62
N TYR A 413 3.29 -7.40 23.41
CA TYR A 413 4.51 -7.17 22.64
C TYR A 413 4.23 -7.13 21.14
N THR A 414 5.20 -6.72 20.34
CA THR A 414 5.10 -6.58 18.90
C THR A 414 6.16 -7.43 18.21
N GLU A 415 5.88 -7.89 17.00
CA GLU A 415 6.82 -8.53 16.08
C GLU A 415 6.78 -7.77 14.76
N PRO A 416 7.51 -6.63 14.66
CA PRO A 416 7.50 -5.82 13.45
C PRO A 416 8.08 -6.59 12.25
N PRO A 417 7.63 -6.31 11.00
CA PRO A 417 8.08 -6.98 9.79
C PRO A 417 9.60 -7.01 9.67
N GLY A 418 10.17 -8.20 9.47
CA GLY A 418 11.62 -8.40 9.30
C GLY A 418 12.47 -8.13 10.55
N ARG A 419 11.86 -7.81 11.70
CA ARG A 419 12.59 -7.61 12.96
C ARG A 419 12.86 -8.95 13.63
N ASN A 420 14.14 -9.32 13.74
CA ASN A 420 14.55 -10.55 14.39
C ASN A 420 14.27 -10.52 15.90
N HIS A 421 13.69 -11.62 16.37
CA HIS A 421 13.38 -11.85 17.78
C HIS A 421 13.55 -13.33 18.12
N PHE A 422 13.63 -13.62 19.40
CA PHE A 422 13.78 -14.95 19.96
C PHE A 422 13.03 -15.05 21.27
N ALA A 423 12.71 -16.26 21.68
CA ALA A 423 11.89 -16.44 22.88
C ALA A 423 12.17 -17.77 23.58
N GLU A 424 11.73 -17.87 24.82
CA GLU A 424 11.68 -19.14 25.56
C GLU A 424 10.54 -19.18 26.56
N THR A 425 10.20 -20.41 26.97
CA THR A 425 9.32 -20.70 28.11
C THR A 425 10.13 -21.26 29.26
N GLY A 426 9.71 -20.95 30.50
CA GLY A 426 10.25 -21.54 31.71
C GLY A 426 9.64 -22.90 32.05
N ASP A 427 9.38 -23.13 33.34
CA ASP A 427 8.89 -24.42 33.86
C ASP A 427 7.42 -24.71 33.56
N GLU A 428 6.69 -23.75 32.99
CA GLU A 428 5.28 -23.91 32.66
C GLU A 428 5.00 -23.62 31.18
N PRO A 429 3.98 -24.24 30.58
CA PRO A 429 3.57 -23.89 29.23
C PRO A 429 3.00 -22.48 29.18
N VAL A 430 3.13 -21.84 28.02
CA VAL A 430 2.68 -20.46 27.78
C VAL A 430 1.65 -20.45 26.65
N GLU A 431 0.59 -19.65 26.80
CA GLU A 431 -0.36 -19.35 25.73
C GLU A 431 -0.22 -17.89 25.31
N VAL A 432 -0.07 -17.69 24.01
CA VAL A 432 0.08 -16.36 23.39
C VAL A 432 -0.92 -16.20 22.27
N GLN A 433 -1.73 -15.16 22.34
CA GLN A 433 -2.59 -14.74 21.24
C GLN A 433 -1.80 -13.80 20.33
N ILE A 434 -1.73 -14.13 19.06
CA ILE A 434 -1.07 -13.32 18.02
C ILE A 434 -2.10 -12.86 17.00
N THR A 435 -2.10 -11.58 16.70
CA THR A 435 -2.88 -11.01 15.59
C THR A 435 -1.92 -10.37 14.60
N GLY A 436 -2.06 -10.73 13.34
CA GLY A 436 -1.25 -10.20 12.24
C GLY A 436 -2.08 -9.99 10.98
N PHE A 437 -1.42 -9.52 9.93
CA PHE A 437 -1.99 -9.37 8.61
C PHE A 437 -1.23 -10.27 7.62
N GLY A 438 -1.83 -11.41 7.30
CA GLY A 438 -1.24 -12.42 6.42
C GLY A 438 -1.03 -11.98 4.96
N PRO A 439 -0.33 -12.78 4.17
CA PRO A 439 0.24 -14.07 4.53
C PRO A 439 1.47 -13.94 5.43
N SER A 440 1.52 -14.74 6.48
CA SER A 440 2.65 -14.80 7.39
C SER A 440 3.77 -15.71 6.85
N SER A 441 4.99 -15.43 7.22
CA SER A 441 6.14 -16.30 6.99
C SER A 441 7.03 -16.31 8.23
N THR A 442 7.92 -17.29 8.32
CA THR A 442 8.95 -17.34 9.36
C THR A 442 10.30 -17.59 8.70
N GLU A 443 11.26 -16.70 8.95
CA GLU A 443 12.61 -16.78 8.42
C GLU A 443 13.60 -16.78 9.59
N TYR A 444 14.39 -17.87 9.71
CA TYR A 444 15.41 -18.00 10.73
C TYR A 444 16.70 -17.29 10.30
N VAL A 445 17.32 -16.55 11.23
CA VAL A 445 18.61 -15.87 10.98
C VAL A 445 19.70 -16.88 10.63
N ASP A 446 19.73 -18.00 11.36
CA ASP A 446 20.58 -19.15 11.05
C ASP A 446 19.69 -20.29 10.46
N PRO A 447 19.81 -20.58 9.16
CA PRO A 447 19.03 -21.65 8.52
C PRO A 447 19.23 -23.03 9.16
N ALA A 448 20.37 -23.29 9.83
CA ALA A 448 20.62 -24.53 10.53
C ALA A 448 19.75 -24.71 11.79
N GLN A 449 19.20 -23.62 12.31
CA GLN A 449 18.29 -23.60 13.45
C GLN A 449 16.80 -23.62 13.05
N ASP A 450 16.49 -23.60 11.75
CA ASP A 450 15.12 -23.77 11.26
C ASP A 450 14.62 -25.20 11.53
N PRO A 451 13.64 -25.37 12.41
CA PRO A 451 13.15 -26.71 12.77
C PRO A 451 12.48 -27.44 11.59
N ARG A 452 12.10 -26.70 10.54
CA ARG A 452 11.47 -27.26 9.33
C ARG A 452 12.49 -27.90 8.39
N ALA A 453 13.74 -27.42 8.38
CA ALA A 453 14.81 -27.94 7.55
C ALA A 453 15.25 -29.36 7.94
N ARG A 454 14.95 -29.81 9.15
CA ARG A 454 15.36 -31.12 9.68
C ARG A 454 14.43 -32.29 9.31
N LYS A 455 13.36 -32.08 8.55
CA LYS A 455 12.37 -33.11 8.17
C LYS A 455 12.59 -33.75 6.80
N SER A 456 13.72 -33.50 6.13
CA SER A 456 14.05 -34.10 4.84
C SER A 456 15.19 -35.12 4.93
N ASN A 457 15.06 -36.09 5.84
CA ASN A 457 15.85 -37.34 5.82
C ASN A 457 14.94 -38.52 6.11
#